data_d943d98e38b5c733e98a9369a647c9ac
#
_entry.id   d943d98e38b5c733e98a9369a647c9ac
#
_cell.length_a   1.000
_cell.length_b   1.000
_cell.length_c   1.000
_cell.angle_alpha   90.00
_cell.angle_beta   90.00
_cell.angle_gamma   90.00
#
_symmetry.space_group_name_H-M   'P 1'
#
loop_
_entity.id
_entity.type
_entity.pdbx_description
1 polymer ?
#
loop_
_entity_poly.entity_id
_entity_poly.type
_entity_poly.pdbx_seq_one_letter_code
_entity_poly.pdbx_strand_id
1 'polypeptide(L)'
;EPARNNELLTGGLVHFGSFHSPGRSGWNYGQFEPGVLAAALKILTTLRPHQRADPVLVSRHVTAAINHQGGGGRILVGNWNNDPGMEDPEVNHPENARPPNSWQGSVEILTQWVRTNRAVCYGQCWVFAGITTSLLRCLGIGARQVTNFRSAHDTNGNRMIEQYYDEEGNKVCSCSSSLH
;
A
#
# COMPACT_ATOMS: atom_id res chain seq x y z
N GLU A 1 20.80 -0.55 -18.64
CA GLU A 1 19.79 -1.23 -19.47
C GLU A 1 19.08 -2.43 -18.81
N PRO A 2 19.67 -3.17 -17.83
CA PRO A 2 18.89 -4.16 -17.08
C PRO A 2 17.70 -3.57 -16.29
N ALA A 3 17.76 -2.29 -15.96
CA ALA A 3 16.68 -1.60 -15.24
C ALA A 3 15.41 -1.45 -16.09
N ARG A 4 15.54 -1.14 -17.38
CA ARG A 4 14.41 -0.99 -18.31
C ARG A 4 13.58 -2.25 -18.46
N ASN A 5 14.20 -3.41 -18.50
CA ASN A 5 13.48 -4.67 -18.67
C ASN A 5 12.58 -4.99 -17.50
N ASN A 6 12.96 -4.62 -16.27
CA ASN A 6 12.14 -4.87 -15.09
C ASN A 6 10.90 -3.96 -15.00
N GLU A 7 10.94 -2.78 -15.60
CA GLU A 7 9.81 -1.84 -15.63
C GLU A 7 8.77 -2.22 -16.67
N LEU A 8 9.16 -2.97 -17.69
CA LEU A 8 8.24 -3.50 -18.70
C LEU A 8 7.54 -4.79 -18.27
N LEU A 9 8.07 -5.48 -17.25
CA LEU A 9 7.44 -6.69 -16.74
C LEU A 9 6.16 -6.36 -15.99
N THR A 10 5.07 -6.96 -16.41
CA THR A 10 3.77 -6.84 -15.75
C THR A 10 3.66 -7.68 -14.48
N GLY A 11 4.54 -8.65 -14.30
CA GLY A 11 4.58 -9.54 -13.13
C GLY A 11 5.89 -9.44 -12.37
N GLY A 12 5.85 -9.81 -11.11
CA GLY A 12 7.01 -9.88 -10.25
C GLY A 12 6.76 -10.75 -9.01
N LEU A 13 7.73 -10.78 -8.12
CA LEU A 13 7.60 -11.42 -6.82
C LEU A 13 7.54 -10.36 -5.73
N VAL A 14 6.62 -10.52 -4.82
CA VAL A 14 6.56 -9.76 -3.57
C VAL A 14 7.01 -10.66 -2.43
N HIS A 15 7.77 -10.10 -1.51
CA HIS A 15 8.26 -10.81 -0.33
C HIS A 15 7.58 -10.23 0.91
N PHE A 16 7.27 -11.10 1.87
CA PHE A 16 6.63 -10.74 3.14
C PHE A 16 7.08 -11.71 4.23
N GLY A 17 6.55 -11.57 5.44
CA GLY A 17 6.92 -12.43 6.56
C GLY A 17 8.09 -11.87 7.37
N SER A 18 8.96 -12.74 7.86
CA SER A 18 10.12 -12.38 8.67
C SER A 18 11.43 -12.82 8.01
N PHE A 19 12.56 -12.29 8.52
CA PHE A 19 13.89 -12.70 8.05
C PHE A 19 14.13 -14.22 8.19
N HIS A 20 13.60 -14.83 9.26
CA HIS A 20 13.75 -16.26 9.52
C HIS A 20 12.71 -17.14 8.79
N SER A 21 11.61 -16.55 8.34
CA SER A 21 10.55 -17.22 7.60
C SER A 21 10.03 -16.30 6.50
N PRO A 22 10.81 -16.10 5.42
CA PRO A 22 10.41 -15.26 4.32
C PRO A 22 9.36 -15.96 3.47
N GLY A 23 8.19 -15.33 3.33
CA GLY A 23 7.18 -15.70 2.36
C GLY A 23 7.40 -14.97 1.03
N ARG A 24 6.89 -15.54 -0.05
CA ARG A 24 6.85 -14.92 -1.37
C ARG A 24 5.59 -15.28 -2.12
N SER A 25 5.10 -14.36 -2.93
CA SER A 25 3.97 -14.60 -3.83
C SER A 25 4.22 -13.91 -5.17
N GLY A 26 3.62 -14.43 -6.22
CA GLY A 26 3.53 -13.71 -7.49
C GLY A 26 2.69 -12.45 -7.31
N TRP A 27 3.04 -11.39 -8.02
CA TRP A 27 2.27 -10.17 -8.06
C TRP A 27 2.14 -9.65 -9.49
N ASN A 28 0.90 -9.51 -9.96
CA ASN A 28 0.62 -8.88 -11.24
C ASN A 28 0.49 -7.35 -11.04
N TYR A 29 1.47 -6.61 -11.53
CA TYR A 29 1.41 -5.15 -11.49
C TYR A 29 0.40 -4.59 -12.48
N GLY A 30 0.27 -5.21 -13.65
CA GLY A 30 -0.70 -4.84 -14.67
C GLY A 30 -0.64 -3.37 -15.09
N GLN A 31 0.54 -2.74 -15.10
CA GLN A 31 0.71 -1.31 -15.36
C GLN A 31 0.19 -0.85 -16.73
N PHE A 32 -0.03 -1.77 -17.66
CA PHE A 32 -0.58 -1.48 -19.00
C PHE A 32 -2.08 -1.78 -19.09
N GLU A 33 -2.69 -2.26 -18.01
CA GLU A 33 -4.13 -2.56 -18.00
C GLU A 33 -4.97 -1.27 -17.94
N PRO A 34 -6.07 -1.20 -18.70
CA PRO A 34 -6.93 0.00 -18.74
C PRO A 34 -7.43 0.42 -17.34
N GLY A 35 -7.73 -0.53 -16.46
CA GLY A 35 -8.18 -0.26 -15.10
C GLY A 35 -7.12 0.43 -14.24
N VAL A 36 -5.84 0.08 -14.43
CA VAL A 36 -4.71 0.72 -13.74
C VAL A 36 -4.49 2.13 -14.25
N LEU A 37 -4.56 2.33 -15.57
CA LEU A 37 -4.47 3.66 -16.18
C LEU A 37 -5.61 4.57 -15.71
N ALA A 38 -6.84 4.07 -15.70
CA ALA A 38 -8.00 4.82 -15.22
C ALA A 38 -7.81 5.26 -13.74
N ALA A 39 -7.29 4.37 -12.89
CA ALA A 39 -6.99 4.69 -11.51
C ALA A 39 -5.89 5.76 -11.39
N ALA A 40 -4.80 5.62 -12.14
CA ALA A 40 -3.70 6.57 -12.16
C ALA A 40 -4.17 7.97 -12.59
N LEU A 41 -4.93 8.06 -13.68
CA LEU A 41 -5.47 9.32 -14.16
C LEU A 41 -6.44 9.95 -13.15
N LYS A 42 -7.31 9.13 -12.54
CA LYS A 42 -8.23 9.59 -11.49
C LYS A 42 -7.51 10.22 -10.30
N ILE A 43 -6.40 9.63 -9.84
CA ILE A 43 -5.57 10.20 -8.79
C ILE A 43 -4.95 11.54 -9.26
N LEU A 44 -4.44 11.58 -10.48
CA LEU A 44 -3.80 12.80 -11.00
C LEU A 44 -4.78 13.98 -11.19
N THR A 45 -6.09 13.74 -11.32
CA THR A 45 -7.06 14.84 -11.43
C THR A 45 -7.08 15.74 -10.20
N THR A 46 -6.70 15.23 -9.04
CA THR A 46 -6.65 16.00 -7.78
C THR A 46 -5.39 16.88 -7.66
N LEU A 47 -4.37 16.64 -8.51
CA LEU A 47 -3.19 17.49 -8.62
C LEU A 47 -3.43 18.66 -9.59
N ARG A 48 -2.87 19.82 -9.25
CA ARG A 48 -2.85 20.97 -10.17
C ARG A 48 -2.01 20.65 -11.41
N PRO A 49 -2.35 21.19 -12.60
CA PRO A 49 -1.67 20.84 -13.85
C PRO A 49 -0.13 20.95 -13.80
N HIS A 50 0.40 22.02 -13.20
CA HIS A 50 1.85 22.21 -13.08
C HIS A 50 2.54 21.18 -12.15
N GLN A 51 1.82 20.61 -11.19
CA GLN A 51 2.35 19.60 -10.28
C GLN A 51 2.47 18.21 -10.92
N ARG A 52 1.70 17.97 -11.98
CA ARG A 52 1.71 16.69 -12.71
C ARG A 52 2.98 16.46 -13.52
N ALA A 53 3.74 17.53 -13.79
CA ALA A 53 5.03 17.44 -14.48
C ALA A 53 6.20 17.07 -13.55
N ASP A 54 6.00 17.12 -12.24
CA ASP A 54 7.04 16.81 -11.27
C ASP A 54 6.87 15.37 -10.76
N PRO A 55 7.79 14.43 -11.09
CA PRO A 55 7.68 13.04 -10.69
C PRO A 55 7.77 12.85 -9.17
N VAL A 56 8.43 13.76 -8.44
CA VAL A 56 8.51 13.70 -6.98
C VAL A 56 7.16 14.04 -6.35
N LEU A 57 6.52 15.13 -6.83
CA LEU A 57 5.19 15.51 -6.36
C LEU A 57 4.15 14.44 -6.71
N VAL A 58 4.22 13.89 -7.92
CA VAL A 58 3.34 12.80 -8.36
C VAL A 58 3.52 11.57 -7.46
N SER A 59 4.77 11.14 -7.20
CA SER A 59 5.04 9.96 -6.38
C SER A 59 4.53 10.13 -4.95
N ARG A 60 4.75 11.29 -4.34
CA ARG A 60 4.24 11.61 -3.00
C ARG A 60 2.72 11.61 -2.96
N HIS A 61 2.10 12.18 -3.99
CA HIS A 61 0.64 12.24 -4.09
C HIS A 61 0.01 10.86 -4.26
N VAL A 62 0.57 10.02 -5.13
CA VAL A 62 0.15 8.61 -5.31
C VAL A 62 0.26 7.85 -4.00
N THR A 63 1.39 7.97 -3.29
CA THR A 63 1.59 7.29 -2.00
C THR A 63 0.56 7.72 -0.96
N ALA A 64 0.25 9.02 -0.88
CA ALA A 64 -0.76 9.53 0.04
C ALA A 64 -2.19 9.08 -0.33
N ALA A 65 -2.49 9.00 -1.63
CA ALA A 65 -3.81 8.62 -2.12
C ALA A 65 -4.16 7.15 -1.89
N ILE A 66 -3.17 6.27 -1.77
CA ILE A 66 -3.41 4.84 -1.61
C ILE A 66 -3.88 4.49 -0.21
N ASN A 67 -3.35 5.17 0.81
CA ASN A 67 -3.70 4.89 2.20
C ASN A 67 -5.07 5.48 2.55
N HIS A 68 -5.95 4.67 3.11
CA HIS A 68 -7.27 5.09 3.59
C HIS A 68 -7.19 6.25 4.61
N GLN A 69 -6.18 6.27 5.47
CA GLN A 69 -6.00 7.31 6.47
C GLN A 69 -5.34 8.59 5.94
N GLY A 70 -4.87 8.58 4.70
CA GLY A 70 -4.08 9.66 4.11
C GLY A 70 -4.85 10.87 3.57
N GLY A 71 -6.16 10.94 3.70
CA GLY A 71 -6.97 12.13 3.36
C GLY A 71 -7.14 12.44 1.87
N GLY A 72 -6.55 11.65 0.94
CA GLY A 72 -6.47 12.04 -0.47
C GLY A 72 -7.10 11.10 -1.49
N GLY A 73 -7.56 9.91 -1.14
CA GLY A 73 -8.04 9.01 -2.19
C GLY A 73 -8.55 7.66 -1.74
N ARG A 74 -8.21 7.20 -0.59
CA ARG A 74 -8.79 6.03 0.07
C ARG A 74 -8.95 4.82 -0.86
N ILE A 75 -7.83 4.33 -1.44
CA ILE A 75 -7.89 3.19 -2.37
C ILE A 75 -7.97 1.87 -1.61
N LEU A 76 -7.18 1.72 -0.55
CA LEU A 76 -7.01 0.48 0.17
C LEU A 76 -7.05 0.68 1.68
N VAL A 77 -7.80 -0.16 2.36
CA VAL A 77 -7.86 -0.23 3.82
C VAL A 77 -6.85 -1.27 4.31
N GLY A 78 -6.06 -0.89 5.32
CA GLY A 78 -5.11 -1.80 5.96
C GLY A 78 -5.78 -2.69 6.99
N ASN A 79 -5.37 -3.97 7.04
CA ASN A 79 -5.73 -4.88 8.12
C ASN A 79 -4.51 -5.70 8.53
N TRP A 80 -3.97 -5.42 9.73
CA TRP A 80 -2.78 -6.09 10.25
C TRP A 80 -3.08 -7.18 11.27
N ASN A 81 -4.30 -7.23 11.80
CA ASN A 81 -4.70 -8.18 12.83
C ASN A 81 -5.28 -9.48 12.28
N ASN A 82 -5.40 -9.60 10.95
CA ASN A 82 -6.12 -10.70 10.27
C ASN A 82 -7.55 -10.92 10.83
N ASP A 83 -8.11 -9.90 11.45
CA ASP A 83 -9.46 -9.94 11.99
C ASP A 83 -10.45 -9.68 10.84
N PRO A 84 -11.26 -10.67 10.45
CA PRO A 84 -12.28 -10.47 9.43
C PRO A 84 -13.41 -9.54 9.87
N GLY A 85 -13.49 -9.24 11.16
CA GLY A 85 -14.55 -8.43 11.79
C GLY A 85 -14.16 -6.98 12.04
N MET A 86 -13.04 -6.47 11.50
CA MET A 86 -12.70 -5.06 11.63
C MET A 86 -13.62 -4.22 10.73
N GLU A 87 -14.80 -3.93 11.29
CA GLU A 87 -15.75 -3.03 10.67
C GLU A 87 -15.24 -1.58 10.80
N ASP A 88 -14.68 -1.05 9.70
CA ASP A 88 -14.60 0.40 9.57
C ASP A 88 -16.00 0.89 9.12
N PRO A 89 -16.73 1.64 9.95
CA PRO A 89 -18.09 2.08 9.62
C PRO A 89 -18.15 2.94 8.35
N GLU A 90 -17.04 3.56 7.92
CA GLU A 90 -16.94 4.29 6.65
C GLU A 90 -16.72 3.37 5.45
N VAL A 91 -16.34 2.11 5.66
CA VAL A 91 -15.90 1.16 4.62
C VAL A 91 -16.83 -0.06 4.52
N ASN A 92 -17.97 -0.01 5.14
CA ASN A 92 -18.93 -1.12 5.22
C ASN A 92 -19.23 -1.76 3.83
N HIS A 93 -18.38 -2.74 3.45
CA HIS A 93 -18.55 -3.63 2.30
C HIS A 93 -18.09 -5.05 2.63
N PRO A 94 -18.76 -5.73 3.57
CA PRO A 94 -18.44 -7.11 3.90
C PRO A 94 -18.51 -8.05 2.68
N GLU A 95 -19.34 -7.75 1.70
CA GLU A 95 -19.57 -8.59 0.52
C GLU A 95 -18.32 -8.73 -0.39
N ASN A 96 -17.40 -7.77 -0.37
CA ASN A 96 -16.20 -7.77 -1.21
C ASN A 96 -14.90 -7.69 -0.41
N ALA A 97 -14.97 -7.79 0.93
CA ALA A 97 -13.79 -7.80 1.77
C ALA A 97 -13.00 -9.09 1.58
N ARG A 98 -11.70 -8.96 1.32
CA ARG A 98 -10.79 -10.09 1.16
C ARG A 98 -9.57 -9.93 2.07
N PRO A 99 -9.05 -11.01 2.63
CA PRO A 99 -7.84 -10.95 3.43
C PRO A 99 -6.65 -10.51 2.54
N PRO A 100 -5.65 -9.80 3.12
CA PRO A 100 -4.53 -9.24 2.37
C PRO A 100 -3.75 -10.26 1.53
N ASN A 101 -3.67 -11.50 1.99
CA ASN A 101 -2.94 -12.58 1.32
C ASN A 101 -3.71 -13.21 0.13
N SER A 102 -4.96 -12.84 -0.09
CA SER A 102 -5.74 -13.33 -1.24
C SER A 102 -5.46 -12.59 -2.54
N TRP A 103 -4.87 -11.41 -2.46
CA TRP A 103 -4.55 -10.61 -3.64
C TRP A 103 -3.31 -11.12 -4.35
N GLN A 104 -3.40 -11.25 -5.66
CA GLN A 104 -2.30 -11.65 -6.54
C GLN A 104 -1.85 -10.54 -7.49
N GLY A 105 -2.39 -9.34 -7.33
CA GLY A 105 -2.02 -8.21 -8.18
C GLY A 105 -2.83 -6.95 -7.91
N SER A 106 -2.42 -5.89 -8.58
CA SER A 106 -2.98 -4.55 -8.41
C SER A 106 -4.23 -4.31 -9.25
N VAL A 107 -4.39 -5.03 -10.36
CA VAL A 107 -5.42 -4.76 -11.37
C VAL A 107 -6.83 -4.86 -10.78
N GLU A 108 -7.11 -5.92 -10.05
CA GLU A 108 -8.43 -6.17 -9.46
C GLU A 108 -8.78 -5.08 -8.44
N ILE A 109 -7.85 -4.75 -7.56
CA ILE A 109 -8.01 -3.72 -6.52
C ILE A 109 -8.30 -2.36 -7.17
N LEU A 110 -7.48 -1.94 -8.12
CA LEU A 110 -7.60 -0.64 -8.77
C LEU A 110 -8.86 -0.54 -9.62
N THR A 111 -9.22 -1.61 -10.33
CA THR A 111 -10.46 -1.67 -11.11
C THR A 111 -11.69 -1.59 -10.21
N GLN A 112 -11.69 -2.32 -9.09
CA GLN A 112 -12.75 -2.25 -8.11
C GLN A 112 -12.91 -0.84 -7.55
N TRP A 113 -11.80 -0.20 -7.14
CA TRP A 113 -11.82 1.17 -6.63
C TRP A 113 -12.34 2.18 -7.66
N VAL A 114 -11.89 2.09 -8.91
CA VAL A 114 -12.36 3.00 -9.99
C VAL A 114 -13.86 2.85 -10.19
N ARG A 115 -14.36 1.62 -10.21
CA ARG A 115 -15.77 1.30 -10.45
C ARG A 115 -16.68 1.72 -9.30
N THR A 116 -16.26 1.49 -8.07
CA THR A 116 -17.10 1.69 -6.89
C THR A 116 -16.94 3.06 -6.25
N ASN A 117 -15.81 3.72 -6.50
CA ASN A 117 -15.35 4.92 -5.78
C ASN A 117 -15.27 4.73 -4.26
N ARG A 118 -15.07 3.50 -3.81
CA ARG A 118 -14.98 3.10 -2.41
C ARG A 118 -13.67 2.39 -2.17
N ALA A 119 -13.12 2.53 -0.96
CA ALA A 119 -11.89 1.84 -0.58
C ALA A 119 -12.08 0.32 -0.67
N VAL A 120 -11.04 -0.36 -1.08
CA VAL A 120 -11.02 -1.83 -1.18
C VAL A 120 -10.47 -2.41 0.12
N CYS A 121 -11.05 -3.47 0.61
CA CYS A 121 -10.68 -4.15 1.84
C CYS A 121 -10.14 -5.56 1.52
N TYR A 122 -9.01 -6.00 2.03
CA TYR A 122 -8.03 -5.32 2.90
C TYR A 122 -6.64 -5.48 2.33
N GLY A 123 -5.66 -4.65 2.77
CA GLY A 123 -4.27 -4.78 2.38
C GLY A 123 -3.30 -4.78 3.55
N GLN A 124 -2.10 -5.27 3.31
CA GLN A 124 -0.94 -5.13 4.18
C GLN A 124 0.23 -4.53 3.39
N CYS A 125 1.38 -4.33 4.01
CA CYS A 125 2.49 -3.55 3.46
C CYS A 125 2.85 -3.91 2.01
N TRP A 126 2.90 -5.20 1.65
CA TRP A 126 3.22 -5.63 0.28
C TRP A 126 2.12 -5.30 -0.73
N VAL A 127 0.84 -5.29 -0.30
CA VAL A 127 -0.30 -4.91 -1.16
C VAL A 127 -0.25 -3.42 -1.46
N PHE A 128 -0.03 -2.58 -0.44
CA PHE A 128 0.17 -1.13 -0.61
C PHE A 128 1.34 -0.83 -1.54
N ALA A 129 2.48 -1.50 -1.33
CA ALA A 129 3.67 -1.34 -2.15
C ALA A 129 3.42 -1.80 -3.60
N GLY A 130 2.67 -2.91 -3.80
CA GLY A 130 2.29 -3.42 -5.11
C GLY A 130 1.46 -2.43 -5.91
N ILE A 131 0.41 -1.88 -5.29
CA ILE A 131 -0.45 -0.87 -5.91
C ILE A 131 0.34 0.38 -6.25
N THR A 132 1.16 0.89 -5.32
CA THR A 132 2.03 2.05 -5.54
C THR A 132 2.93 1.84 -6.75
N THR A 133 3.60 0.69 -6.81
CA THR A 133 4.48 0.33 -7.91
C THR A 133 3.73 0.29 -9.26
N SER A 134 2.54 -0.30 -9.28
CA SER A 134 1.71 -0.37 -10.49
C SER A 134 1.32 1.01 -11.02
N LEU A 135 0.85 1.88 -10.14
CA LEU A 135 0.45 3.24 -10.50
C LEU A 135 1.62 4.09 -10.99
N LEU A 136 2.77 4.03 -10.30
CA LEU A 136 3.96 4.77 -10.70
C LEU A 136 4.50 4.29 -12.05
N ARG A 137 4.59 2.97 -12.27
CA ARG A 137 5.00 2.40 -13.56
C ARG A 137 4.04 2.77 -14.69
N CYS A 138 2.74 2.74 -14.43
CA CYS A 138 1.73 3.17 -15.39
C CYS A 138 1.93 4.63 -15.83
N LEU A 139 2.39 5.48 -14.92
CA LEU A 139 2.72 6.89 -15.18
C LEU A 139 4.13 7.10 -15.76
N GLY A 140 4.86 6.05 -16.06
CA GLY A 140 6.22 6.14 -16.58
C GLY A 140 7.30 6.43 -15.53
N ILE A 141 6.96 6.35 -14.25
CA ILE A 141 7.91 6.53 -13.15
C ILE A 141 8.45 5.17 -12.72
N GLY A 142 9.76 4.97 -12.85
CA GLY A 142 10.43 3.73 -12.45
C GLY A 142 10.26 3.46 -10.96
N ALA A 143 9.65 2.32 -10.61
CA ALA A 143 9.38 1.94 -9.23
C ALA A 143 9.57 0.43 -9.01
N ARG A 144 10.01 0.08 -7.81
CA ARG A 144 10.19 -1.30 -7.35
C ARG A 144 9.76 -1.45 -5.91
N GLN A 145 9.25 -2.63 -5.57
CA GLN A 145 9.06 -3.03 -4.18
C GLN A 145 10.38 -3.45 -3.57
N VAL A 146 10.60 -3.00 -2.33
CA VAL A 146 11.70 -3.44 -1.48
C VAL A 146 11.11 -3.89 -0.17
N THR A 147 11.42 -5.13 0.25
CA THR A 147 10.94 -5.67 1.52
C THR A 147 11.98 -5.44 2.62
N ASN A 148 11.55 -4.75 3.66
CA ASN A 148 12.29 -4.66 4.90
C ASN A 148 11.66 -5.60 5.94
N PHE A 149 12.32 -6.73 6.20
CA PHE A 149 11.80 -7.77 7.10
C PHE A 149 11.81 -7.39 8.59
N ARG A 150 12.47 -6.31 8.96
CA ARG A 150 12.59 -5.86 10.34
C ARG A 150 12.45 -4.34 10.42
N SER A 151 11.36 -3.86 9.87
CA SER A 151 11.04 -2.43 9.93
C SER A 151 10.49 -2.07 11.30
N ALA A 152 11.01 -1.01 11.85
CA ALA A 152 10.45 -0.40 13.04
C ALA A 152 9.36 0.62 12.62
N HIS A 153 8.41 0.86 13.53
CA HIS A 153 7.28 1.75 13.28
C HIS A 153 7.38 2.97 14.19
N ASP A 154 7.24 4.15 13.60
CA ASP A 154 6.99 5.38 14.32
C ASP A 154 5.49 5.46 14.61
N THR A 155 5.10 5.11 15.82
CA THR A 155 3.69 4.98 16.22
C THR A 155 3.04 6.31 16.61
N ASN A 156 3.82 7.34 16.86
CA ASN A 156 3.33 8.64 17.31
C ASN A 156 3.65 9.80 16.36
N GLY A 157 4.30 9.54 15.22
CA GLY A 157 4.59 10.51 14.18
C GLY A 157 5.69 11.52 14.54
N ASN A 158 6.49 11.26 15.59
CA ASN A 158 7.56 12.16 16.05
C ASN A 158 8.89 11.97 15.31
N ARG A 159 8.96 11.05 14.34
CA ARG A 159 10.15 10.66 13.58
C ARG A 159 11.24 9.97 14.41
N MET A 160 10.88 9.48 15.58
CA MET A 160 11.74 8.66 16.43
C MET A 160 11.12 7.27 16.60
N ILE A 161 11.99 6.27 16.72
CA ILE A 161 11.58 4.91 16.99
C ILE A 161 12.01 4.59 18.39
N GLU A 162 11.04 4.51 19.29
CA GLU A 162 11.26 4.28 20.71
C GLU A 162 10.96 2.82 21.04
N GLN A 163 11.85 2.20 21.79
CA GLN A 163 11.65 0.86 22.32
C GLN A 163 11.91 0.90 23.82
N TYR A 164 10.93 0.47 24.58
CA TYR A 164 10.98 0.44 26.02
C TYR A 164 11.33 -0.96 26.51
N TYR A 165 12.20 -1.03 27.49
CA TYR A 165 12.63 -2.26 28.14
C TYR A 165 12.41 -2.15 29.64
N ASP A 166 12.07 -3.26 30.31
CA ASP A 166 12.02 -3.34 31.76
C ASP A 166 13.45 -3.42 32.36
N GLU A 167 13.52 -3.45 33.67
CA GLU A 167 14.81 -3.54 34.39
C GLU A 167 15.51 -4.87 34.13
N GLU A 168 14.77 -5.92 33.74
CA GLU A 168 15.27 -7.23 33.38
C GLU A 168 15.70 -7.32 31.92
N GLY A 169 15.50 -6.25 31.11
CA GLY A 169 15.87 -6.17 29.71
C GLY A 169 14.85 -6.81 28.75
N ASN A 170 13.66 -7.12 29.19
CA ASN A 170 12.58 -7.59 28.33
C ASN A 170 11.90 -6.39 27.66
N LYS A 171 11.54 -6.56 26.39
CA LYS A 171 10.84 -5.52 25.64
C LYS A 171 9.42 -5.31 26.21
N VAL A 172 9.19 -4.13 26.75
CA VAL A 172 7.84 -3.71 27.16
C VAL A 172 7.06 -3.31 25.92
N CYS A 173 5.89 -3.93 25.72
CA CYS A 173 4.99 -3.54 24.64
C CYS A 173 4.58 -2.09 24.87
N SER A 174 4.78 -1.21 23.90
CA SER A 174 4.18 0.12 23.92
C SER A 174 2.68 -0.06 23.72
N CYS A 175 1.95 -0.27 24.81
CA CYS A 175 0.51 -0.13 24.80
C CYS A 175 0.21 1.32 24.44
N SER A 176 -0.35 1.55 23.26
CA SER A 176 -1.04 2.79 22.98
C SER A 176 -2.14 2.95 24.01
N SER A 177 -1.85 3.67 25.09
CA SER A 177 -2.87 4.21 25.97
C SER A 177 -3.69 5.17 25.12
N SER A 178 -4.84 4.69 24.67
CA SER A 178 -5.95 5.53 24.30
C SER A 178 -6.32 6.37 25.53
N LEU A 179 -5.75 7.54 25.62
CA LEU A 179 -6.23 8.59 26.49
C LEU A 179 -7.19 9.46 25.66
N HIS A 180 -8.38 9.53 26.18
CA HIS A 180 -9.60 10.23 25.81
C HIS A 180 -9.45 11.55 25.05
#